data_2eb7323bc1e0dd2ed992322c890f4807
#
_entry.id   2eb7323bc1e0dd2ed992322c890f4807
#
_cell.length_a   1.000
_cell.length_b   1.000
_cell.length_c   1.000
_cell.angle_alpha   90.00
_cell.angle_beta   90.00
_cell.angle_gamma   90.00
#
_symmetry.space_group_name_H-M   'P 1'
#
loop_
_entity.id
_entity.type
_entity.pdbx_description
1 polymer ?
#
loop_
_entity_poly.entity_id
_entity_poly.type
_entity_poly.pdbx_seq_one_letter_code
_entity_poly.pdbx_strand_id
1 'polypeptide(L)' 'MAQGTVKWFKNEKGFGFIAQDGGEDVFVHHSSIQSEGFRTLNEGDRVEFNVVRGDKGLKAENVVKIG' A
#
# COMPACT_ATOMS: atom_id res chain seq x y z
N MET A 1 -5.57 1.26 -12.40
CA MET A 1 -4.93 1.03 -11.11
C MET A 1 -5.79 1.65 -10.01
N ALA A 2 -5.82 1.02 -8.87
CA ALA A 2 -6.57 1.56 -7.72
C ALA A 2 -5.76 2.66 -7.06
N GLN A 3 -6.45 3.53 -6.33
CA GLN A 3 -5.82 4.58 -5.55
C GLN A 3 -6.36 4.53 -4.12
N GLY A 4 -5.56 5.02 -3.20
CA GLY A 4 -5.96 5.03 -1.80
C GLY A 4 -5.03 5.88 -0.96
N THR A 5 -5.32 5.87 0.34
CA THR A 5 -4.53 6.61 1.32
C THR A 5 -3.98 5.63 2.35
N VAL A 6 -2.72 5.76 2.68
CA VAL A 6 -2.10 4.87 3.67
C VAL A 6 -2.74 5.12 5.04
N LYS A 7 -3.30 4.07 5.62
CA LYS A 7 -3.87 4.14 6.97
C LYS A 7 -2.77 4.12 8.02
N TRP A 8 -1.85 3.18 7.87
CA TRP A 8 -0.66 3.09 8.71
C TRP A 8 0.36 2.18 8.03
N PHE A 9 1.60 2.36 8.41
CA PHE A 9 2.68 1.51 7.90
C PHE A 9 3.77 1.42 8.96
N LYS A 10 4.21 0.20 9.27
CA LYS A 10 5.25 -0.04 10.27
C LYS A 10 6.54 -0.39 9.57
N ASN A 11 7.45 0.57 9.54
CA ASN A 11 8.72 0.39 8.84
C ASN A 11 9.55 -0.76 9.40
N GLU A 12 9.55 -0.93 10.69
CA GLU A 12 10.31 -2.00 11.32
C GLU A 12 9.78 -3.40 10.98
N LYS A 13 8.49 -3.50 10.67
CA LYS A 13 7.87 -4.77 10.30
C LYS A 13 7.72 -4.92 8.80
N GLY A 14 7.79 -3.81 8.06
CA GLY A 14 7.75 -3.81 6.61
C GLY A 14 6.36 -4.01 6.01
N PHE A 15 5.28 -3.68 6.75
CA PHE A 15 3.93 -3.80 6.19
C PHE A 15 2.97 -2.79 6.79
N GLY A 16 1.83 -2.65 6.14
CA GLY A 16 0.78 -1.77 6.60
C GLY A 16 -0.50 -1.98 5.82
N PHE A 17 -1.38 -1.00 5.90
CA PHE A 17 -2.67 -1.04 5.22
C PHE A 17 -2.96 0.26 4.50
N ILE A 18 -3.64 0.14 3.38
CA ILE A 18 -4.08 1.27 2.56
C ILE A 18 -5.60 1.27 2.56
N ALA A 19 -6.19 2.43 2.81
CA ALA A 19 -7.63 2.62 2.67
C ALA A 19 -7.91 2.90 1.20
N GLN A 20 -8.40 1.89 0.50
CA GLN A 20 -8.69 2.00 -0.93
C GLN A 20 -9.87 2.93 -1.15
N ASP A 21 -9.77 3.84 -2.11
CA ASP A 21 -10.86 4.74 -2.45
C ASP A 21 -12.06 3.91 -2.94
N GLY A 22 -13.18 4.07 -2.25
CA GLY A 22 -14.42 3.39 -2.61
C GLY A 22 -14.42 1.89 -2.41
N GLY A 23 -13.46 1.35 -1.68
CA GLY A 23 -13.34 -0.08 -1.49
C GLY A 23 -12.85 -0.47 -0.10
N GLU A 24 -12.46 -1.73 0.02
CA GLU A 24 -11.96 -2.28 1.28
C GLU A 24 -10.51 -1.90 1.52
N ASP A 25 -10.07 -2.01 2.78
CA ASP A 25 -8.67 -1.84 3.12
C ASP A 25 -7.83 -2.92 2.43
N VAL A 26 -6.62 -2.55 2.03
CA VAL A 26 -5.73 -3.42 1.28
C VAL A 26 -4.41 -3.54 2.03
N PHE A 27 -3.94 -4.77 2.20
CA PHE A 27 -2.65 -5.03 2.82
C PHE A 27 -1.52 -4.62 1.87
N VAL A 28 -0.46 -4.03 2.41
CA VAL A 28 0.72 -3.68 1.62
C VAL A 28 1.98 -4.13 2.35
N HIS A 29 2.91 -4.76 1.61
CA HIS A 29 4.20 -5.17 2.12
C HIS A 29 5.28 -4.33 1.45
N HIS A 30 6.40 -4.09 2.16
CA HIS A 30 7.46 -3.22 1.62
C HIS A 30 8.00 -3.71 0.27
N SER A 31 7.98 -5.02 0.04
CA SER A 31 8.44 -5.58 -1.22
C SER A 31 7.56 -5.20 -2.41
N SER A 32 6.34 -4.74 -2.14
CA SER A 32 5.39 -4.33 -3.18
C SER A 32 5.47 -2.84 -3.49
N ILE A 33 6.28 -2.09 -2.74
CA ILE A 33 6.44 -0.65 -2.95
C ILE A 33 7.51 -0.41 -3.99
N GLN A 34 7.16 0.30 -5.06
CA GLN A 34 8.10 0.66 -6.10
C GLN A 34 8.63 2.05 -5.85
N SER A 35 9.84 2.13 -5.31
CA SER A 35 10.50 3.41 -5.15
C SER A 35 11.99 3.18 -5.16
N GLU A 36 12.73 4.19 -5.59
CA GLU A 36 14.18 4.19 -5.49
C GLU A 36 14.55 4.60 -4.08
N GLY A 37 15.35 3.78 -3.42
CA GLY A 37 15.74 4.07 -2.05
C GLY A 37 14.83 3.39 -1.04
N PHE A 38 14.23 4.18 -0.14
CA PHE A 38 13.44 3.63 0.95
C PHE A 38 12.08 3.13 0.48
N ARG A 39 11.77 1.89 0.81
CA ARG A 39 10.46 1.30 0.54
C ARG A 39 9.59 1.45 1.77
N THR A 40 9.20 2.68 2.02
CA THR A 40 8.42 3.02 3.19
C THR A 40 7.28 3.94 2.82
N LEU A 41 6.21 3.85 3.61
CA LEU A 41 5.03 4.71 3.44
C LEU A 41 4.75 5.39 4.76
N ASN A 42 4.14 6.57 4.69
CA ASN A 42 3.72 7.30 5.87
C ASN A 42 2.21 7.40 5.90
N GLU A 43 1.66 7.47 7.10
CA GLU A 43 0.22 7.64 7.27
C GLU A 43 -0.24 8.90 6.52
N GLY A 44 -1.30 8.74 5.73
CA GLY A 44 -1.85 9.84 4.96
C GLY A 44 -1.30 9.97 3.55
N ASP A 45 -0.27 9.21 3.20
CA ASP A 45 0.27 9.26 1.83
C ASP A 45 -0.75 8.75 0.82
N ARG A 46 -0.83 9.44 -0.32
CA ARG A 46 -1.64 8.98 -1.44
C ARG A 46 -0.81 8.05 -2.29
N VAL A 47 -1.40 6.92 -2.66
CA VAL A 47 -0.70 5.90 -3.44
C VAL A 47 -1.60 5.35 -4.53
N GLU A 48 -0.96 4.82 -5.56
CA GLU A 48 -1.61 4.10 -6.64
C GLU A 48 -1.04 2.69 -6.67
N PHE A 49 -1.88 1.71 -6.91
CA PHE A 49 -1.47 0.32 -6.80
C PHE A 49 -2.40 -0.61 -7.55
N ASN A 50 -1.97 -1.86 -7.74
CA ASN A 50 -2.80 -2.93 -8.26
C ASN A 50 -3.32 -3.76 -7.09
N VAL A 51 -4.60 -4.10 -7.12
CA VAL A 51 -5.23 -4.91 -6.09
C VAL A 51 -5.19 -6.37 -6.52
N VAL A 52 -4.67 -7.22 -5.63
CA VAL A 52 -4.58 -8.65 -5.88
C VAL A 52 -5.26 -9.36 -4.72
N ARG A 53 -6.02 -10.41 -5.02
CA ARG A 53 -6.64 -11.21 -3.98
C ARG A 53 -5.65 -12.25 -3.50
N GLY A 54 -5.26 -12.17 -2.23
CA GLY A 54 -4.39 -13.14 -1.60
C GLY A 54 -5.17 -14.10 -0.72
N ASP A 55 -4.45 -15.01 -0.06
CA ASP A 55 -5.07 -16.02 0.81
C ASP A 55 -5.76 -15.39 2.01
N LYS A 56 -5.28 -14.25 2.46
CA LYS A 56 -5.80 -13.58 3.66
C LYS A 56 -6.59 -12.33 3.35
N GLY A 57 -6.94 -12.12 2.07
CA GLY A 57 -7.70 -10.96 1.64
C GLY A 57 -6.98 -10.18 0.55
N LEU A 58 -7.37 -8.92 0.38
CA LEU A 58 -6.81 -8.07 -0.67
C LEU A 58 -5.43 -7.56 -0.29
N LYS A 59 -4.54 -7.52 -1.25
CA LYS A 59 -3.21 -6.94 -1.06
C LYS A 59 -2.84 -6.06 -2.25
N ALA A 60 -1.97 -5.09 -1.99
CA ALA A 60 -1.51 -4.14 -3.00
C ALA A 60 -0.19 -4.61 -3.61
N GLU A 61 -0.05 -4.39 -4.91
CA GLU A 61 1.20 -4.63 -5.63
C GLU A 61 1.52 -3.43 -6.50
N ASN A 62 2.78 -3.25 -6.82
CA ASN A 62 3.27 -2.14 -7.63
C ASN A 62 2.82 -0.80 -7.05
N VAL A 63 3.02 -0.62 -5.76
CA VAL A 63 2.58 0.58 -5.04
C VAL A 63 3.50 1.75 -5.35
N VAL A 64 2.92 2.87 -5.76
CA VAL A 64 3.65 4.08 -6.12
C VAL A 64 3.01 5.26 -5.42
N LYS A 65 3.83 6.13 -4.82
CA LYS A 65 3.34 7.37 -4.24
C LYS A 65 2.93 8.34 -5.33
N ILE A 66 1.79 8.97 -5.18
CA ILE A 66 1.27 9.92 -6.17
C ILE A 66 0.95 11.30 -5.58
N GLY A 67 1.10 11.47 -4.31
CA GLY A 67 0.80 12.75 -3.68
C GLY A 67 1.74 13.14 -2.59
#